data_3e17c4c16b1e93056c8e0e9d38139a5f
#
_entry.id   3e17c4c16b1e93056c8e0e9d38139a5f
#
_cell.length_a   1.000
_cell.length_b   1.000
_cell.length_c   1.000
_cell.angle_alpha   90.00
_cell.angle_beta   90.00
_cell.angle_gamma   90.00
#
_symmetry.space_group_name_H-M   'P 1'
#
loop_
_entity.id
_entity.type
_entity.pdbx_description
1 polymer ?
#
loop_
_entity_poly.entity_id
_entity_poly.type
_entity_poly.pdbx_seq_one_letter_code
_entity_poly.pdbx_strand_id
1 'polypeptide(L)'
;QNGRLKVFTKEWKQNTDRISQQTTLKAHESSLFQAMTIHYAEIHTDNDTPTSSYKLTDSSLFVIASRYGPIKSFQTPENEEQKEWAFTLSSVSNSRLAKVLDRYTEDKKLDITKYTCIPLTQFSIKGKELLTGYSTEQQLEITEKLWEAVYSIYVSGIKKQDGTVIDPTDSTIPLILRKHNSNRLIILIQDKSGYLHEYYQQLP
;
A
#
# COMPACT_ATOMS: atom_id res chain seq x y z
N GLN A 1 0.71 11.94 -2.94
CA GLN A 1 0.28 11.85 -1.54
C GLN A 1 -1.24 11.71 -1.49
N ASN A 2 -1.74 10.62 -0.94
CA ASN A 2 -3.18 10.33 -0.84
C ASN A 2 -3.93 10.51 -2.17
N GLY A 3 -3.36 10.01 -3.27
CA GLY A 3 -3.90 10.11 -4.62
C GLY A 3 -3.76 11.48 -5.31
N ARG A 4 -3.17 12.47 -4.66
CA ARG A 4 -2.89 13.77 -5.26
C ARG A 4 -1.46 13.83 -5.77
N LEU A 5 -1.27 14.25 -7.01
CA LEU A 5 0.07 14.51 -7.56
C LEU A 5 0.71 15.67 -6.77
N LYS A 6 1.88 15.44 -6.20
CA LYS A 6 2.63 16.46 -5.45
C LYS A 6 3.83 16.97 -6.20
N VAL A 7 4.51 16.07 -6.90
CA VAL A 7 5.70 16.40 -7.67
C VAL A 7 5.72 15.55 -8.93
N PHE A 8 6.06 16.18 -10.02
CA PHE A 8 6.38 15.53 -11.28
C PHE A 8 7.73 16.09 -11.76
N THR A 9 8.65 15.20 -12.10
CA THR A 9 9.96 15.56 -12.66
C THR A 9 10.24 14.74 -13.91
N LYS A 10 10.88 15.35 -14.88
CA LYS A 10 11.35 14.69 -16.10
C LYS A 10 12.78 15.13 -16.38
N GLU A 11 13.63 14.18 -16.67
CA GLU A 11 15.00 14.43 -17.05
C GLU A 11 15.38 13.53 -18.23
N TRP A 12 16.13 14.09 -19.17
CA TRP A 12 16.68 13.38 -20.30
C TRP A 12 18.16 13.74 -20.44
N LYS A 13 18.99 12.73 -20.65
CA LYS A 13 20.43 12.90 -20.88
C LYS A 13 20.88 12.02 -22.03
N GLN A 14 21.81 12.52 -22.83
CA GLN A 14 22.47 11.75 -23.87
C GLN A 14 23.84 11.26 -23.38
N ASN A 15 24.29 10.15 -23.93
CA ASN A 15 25.61 9.57 -23.64
C ASN A 15 25.88 9.39 -22.14
N THR A 16 24.89 8.87 -21.41
CA THR A 16 24.99 8.59 -19.99
C THR A 16 24.37 7.24 -19.66
N ASP A 17 24.94 6.57 -18.70
CA ASP A 17 24.45 5.32 -18.12
C ASP A 17 23.61 5.55 -16.85
N ARG A 18 23.53 6.83 -16.39
CA ARG A 18 22.86 7.16 -15.13
C ARG A 18 22.16 8.49 -15.15
N ILE A 19 20.89 8.46 -14.72
CA ILE A 19 20.11 9.65 -14.36
C ILE A 19 19.68 9.49 -12.90
N SER A 20 19.83 10.55 -12.11
CA SER A 20 19.44 10.60 -10.71
C SER A 20 18.63 11.85 -10.45
N GLN A 21 17.43 11.66 -9.89
CA GLN A 21 16.54 12.74 -9.47
C GLN A 21 16.24 12.59 -7.99
N GLN A 22 16.13 13.71 -7.29
CA GLN A 22 15.80 13.74 -5.87
C GLN A 22 14.76 14.82 -5.58
N THR A 23 13.80 14.49 -4.74
CA THR A 23 12.84 15.44 -4.18
C THR A 23 12.53 15.12 -2.74
N THR A 24 12.10 16.11 -1.97
CA THR A 24 11.72 15.94 -0.57
C THR A 24 10.28 16.41 -0.38
N LEU A 25 9.46 15.54 0.18
CA LEU A 25 8.07 15.84 0.55
C LEU A 25 7.91 15.77 2.07
N LYS A 26 7.05 16.64 2.61
CA LYS A 26 6.70 16.64 4.04
C LYS A 26 5.25 16.20 4.20
N ALA A 27 4.99 15.35 5.19
CA ALA A 27 3.65 15.02 5.66
C ALA A 27 3.37 15.73 6.99
N HIS A 28 2.21 16.33 7.10
CA HIS A 28 1.71 16.92 8.35
C HIS A 28 0.58 16.08 8.97
N GLU A 29 0.10 15.09 8.23
CA GLU A 29 -0.96 14.17 8.65
C GLU A 29 -0.65 12.76 8.15
N SER A 30 -1.36 11.76 8.67
CA SER A 30 -1.26 10.39 8.19
C SER A 30 -1.50 10.34 6.69
N SER A 31 -0.57 9.75 5.95
CA SER A 31 -0.54 9.83 4.49
C SER A 31 0.04 8.59 3.86
N LEU A 32 -0.50 8.19 2.72
CA LEU A 32 0.13 7.27 1.80
C LEU A 32 0.88 8.08 0.74
N PHE A 33 2.19 7.93 0.69
CA PHE A 33 3.02 8.39 -0.42
C PHE A 33 3.23 7.24 -1.39
N GLN A 34 3.10 7.53 -2.67
CA GLN A 34 3.44 6.61 -3.75
C GLN A 34 4.36 7.35 -4.71
N ALA A 35 5.45 6.72 -5.06
CA ALA A 35 6.37 7.16 -6.10
C ALA A 35 6.27 6.19 -7.27
N MET A 36 6.24 6.71 -8.48
CA MET A 36 6.27 5.93 -9.71
C MET A 36 7.30 6.54 -10.64
N THR A 37 8.16 5.71 -11.18
CA THR A 37 9.22 6.14 -12.10
C THR A 37 9.14 5.32 -13.37
N ILE A 38 9.14 6.01 -14.50
CA ILE A 38 9.31 5.41 -15.82
C ILE A 38 10.75 5.63 -16.22
N HIS A 39 11.49 4.55 -16.34
CA HIS A 39 12.85 4.52 -16.87
C HIS A 39 12.75 4.21 -18.36
N TYR A 40 13.32 5.06 -19.18
CA TYR A 40 13.36 4.88 -20.62
C TYR A 40 14.80 5.03 -21.11
N ALA A 41 15.21 4.16 -21.99
CA ALA A 41 16.54 4.22 -22.63
C ALA A 41 16.43 3.90 -24.12
N GLU A 42 17.25 4.59 -24.90
CA GLU A 42 17.47 4.31 -26.32
C GLU A 42 18.95 4.06 -26.59
N ILE A 43 19.23 3.09 -27.43
CA ILE A 43 20.54 2.80 -27.96
C ILE A 43 20.47 3.04 -29.46
N HIS A 44 21.29 3.96 -29.94
CA HIS A 44 21.48 4.24 -31.36
C HIS A 44 22.75 3.53 -31.83
N THR A 45 22.59 2.63 -32.76
CA THR A 45 23.71 1.95 -33.45
C THR A 45 23.86 2.50 -34.86
N ASP A 46 24.99 2.27 -35.47
CA ASP A 46 25.31 2.78 -36.84
C ASP A 46 24.32 2.33 -37.93
N ASN A 47 23.39 1.46 -37.62
CA ASN A 47 22.39 0.94 -38.54
C ASN A 47 21.03 1.67 -38.51
N ASP A 48 20.98 2.91 -38.01
CA ASP A 48 19.81 3.81 -38.01
C ASP A 48 18.50 3.26 -37.33
N THR A 49 18.51 2.10 -36.76
CA THR A 49 17.36 1.56 -36.02
C THR A 49 17.60 1.69 -34.51
N PRO A 50 16.98 2.66 -33.84
CA PRO A 50 17.11 2.78 -32.40
C PRO A 50 16.45 1.59 -31.70
N THR A 51 17.16 1.00 -30.76
CA THR A 51 16.59 0.02 -29.83
C THR A 51 16.20 0.73 -28.55
N SER A 52 14.93 0.67 -28.19
CA SER A 52 14.43 1.29 -26.98
C SER A 52 13.95 0.26 -25.96
N SER A 53 14.06 0.60 -24.70
CA SER A 53 13.52 -0.16 -23.59
C SER A 53 12.94 0.77 -22.55
N TYR A 54 11.89 0.34 -21.87
CA TYR A 54 11.34 1.06 -20.74
C TYR A 54 11.06 0.10 -19.59
N LYS A 55 11.14 0.65 -18.37
CA LYS A 55 10.76 -0.07 -17.16
C LYS A 55 10.03 0.89 -16.23
N LEU A 56 8.93 0.43 -15.69
CA LEU A 56 8.20 1.11 -14.63
C LEU A 56 8.61 0.51 -13.30
N THR A 57 8.93 1.38 -12.34
CA THR A 57 9.15 1.01 -10.94
C THR A 57 8.25 1.85 -10.05
N ASP A 58 7.80 1.27 -8.95
CA ASP A 58 7.00 1.94 -7.93
C ASP A 58 7.54 1.68 -6.53
N SER A 59 7.24 2.59 -5.64
CA SER A 59 7.50 2.47 -4.21
C SER A 59 6.40 3.17 -3.44
N SER A 60 6.13 2.71 -2.22
CA SER A 60 5.13 3.32 -1.36
C SER A 60 5.64 3.46 0.07
N LEU A 61 5.28 4.59 0.69
CA LEU A 61 5.58 4.88 2.07
C LEU A 61 4.29 5.28 2.80
N PHE A 62 4.00 4.56 3.84
CA PHE A 62 2.90 4.83 4.75
C PHE A 62 3.41 5.68 5.91
N VAL A 63 2.90 6.89 6.04
CA VAL A 63 3.21 7.78 7.17
C VAL A 63 1.99 7.84 8.06
N ILE A 64 2.13 7.44 9.31
CA ILE A 64 1.06 7.49 10.31
C ILE A 64 1.45 8.52 11.36
N ALA A 65 0.75 9.66 11.36
CA ALA A 65 1.02 10.77 12.27
C ALA A 65 0.35 10.60 13.64
N SER A 66 -0.69 9.80 13.74
CA SER A 66 -1.45 9.59 14.97
C SER A 66 -2.05 8.19 15.02
N ARG A 67 -2.03 7.58 16.20
CA ARG A 67 -2.70 6.30 16.45
C ARG A 67 -4.24 6.38 16.46
N TYR A 68 -4.79 7.57 16.54
CA TYR A 68 -6.24 7.81 16.60
C TYR A 68 -6.85 8.30 15.29
N GLY A 69 -6.03 8.67 14.33
CA GLY A 69 -6.49 9.26 13.08
C GLY A 69 -6.54 8.25 11.95
N PRO A 70 -7.70 8.06 11.28
CA PRO A 70 -7.75 7.24 10.07
C PRO A 70 -6.86 7.86 8.99
N ILE A 71 -6.26 6.98 8.17
CA ILE A 71 -5.55 7.44 6.98
C ILE A 71 -6.59 7.93 5.98
N LYS A 72 -6.52 9.20 5.66
CA LYS A 72 -7.31 9.77 4.57
C LYS A 72 -6.74 9.26 3.25
N SER A 73 -7.44 8.36 2.62
CA SER A 73 -7.12 7.93 1.26
C SER A 73 -7.79 8.85 0.25
N PHE A 74 -7.27 8.80 -0.96
CA PHE A 74 -7.89 9.44 -2.12
C PHE A 74 -9.24 8.79 -2.39
N GLN A 75 -10.33 9.48 -2.07
CA GLN A 75 -11.67 8.91 -2.13
C GLN A 75 -12.45 9.36 -3.36
N THR A 76 -12.43 10.65 -3.63
CA THR A 76 -13.18 11.24 -4.75
C THR A 76 -12.28 12.19 -5.53
N PRO A 77 -11.93 11.86 -6.78
CA PRO A 77 -11.20 12.77 -7.66
C PRO A 77 -11.98 14.03 -7.93
N GLU A 78 -11.34 15.18 -7.81
CA GLU A 78 -11.95 16.49 -8.03
C GLU A 78 -11.85 16.95 -9.49
N ASN A 79 -10.93 16.36 -10.27
CA ASN A 79 -10.70 16.67 -11.69
C ASN A 79 -10.19 15.46 -12.46
N GLU A 80 -10.08 15.55 -13.77
CA GLU A 80 -9.66 14.45 -14.66
C GLU A 80 -8.23 13.98 -14.37
N GLU A 81 -7.30 14.88 -14.11
CA GLU A 81 -5.92 14.52 -13.77
C GLU A 81 -5.87 13.63 -12.51
N GLN A 82 -6.64 13.98 -11.49
CA GLN A 82 -6.76 13.17 -10.28
C GLN A 82 -7.41 11.82 -10.56
N LYS A 83 -8.37 11.73 -11.46
CA LYS A 83 -9.00 10.47 -11.87
C LYS A 83 -7.98 9.55 -12.54
N GLU A 84 -7.19 10.06 -13.47
CA GLU A 84 -6.15 9.31 -14.16
C GLU A 84 -5.09 8.79 -13.17
N TRP A 85 -4.62 9.64 -12.28
CA TRP A 85 -3.67 9.25 -11.24
C TRP A 85 -4.26 8.24 -10.26
N ALA A 86 -5.49 8.44 -9.81
CA ALA A 86 -6.17 7.49 -8.94
C ALA A 86 -6.33 6.13 -9.60
N PHE A 87 -6.69 6.09 -10.88
CA PHE A 87 -6.78 4.85 -11.66
C PHE A 87 -5.43 4.14 -11.75
N THR A 88 -4.38 4.87 -12.17
CA THR A 88 -3.03 4.31 -12.34
C THR A 88 -2.48 3.78 -11.03
N LEU A 89 -2.52 4.58 -9.96
CA LEU A 89 -2.01 4.19 -8.66
C LEU A 89 -2.82 3.05 -8.04
N SER A 90 -4.13 3.03 -8.23
CA SER A 90 -4.98 1.94 -7.76
C SER A 90 -4.67 0.64 -8.51
N SER A 91 -4.46 0.70 -9.81
CA SER A 91 -4.07 -0.49 -10.62
C SER A 91 -2.77 -1.10 -10.11
N VAL A 92 -1.74 -0.28 -9.90
CA VAL A 92 -0.43 -0.75 -9.40
C VAL A 92 -0.58 -1.35 -8.00
N SER A 93 -1.22 -0.63 -7.08
CA SER A 93 -1.42 -1.09 -5.70
C SER A 93 -2.27 -2.35 -5.63
N ASN A 94 -3.37 -2.42 -6.39
CA ASN A 94 -4.25 -3.57 -6.41
C ASN A 94 -3.55 -4.82 -7.00
N SER A 95 -2.74 -4.65 -8.04
CA SER A 95 -1.95 -5.75 -8.61
C SER A 95 -0.96 -6.33 -7.59
N ARG A 96 -0.31 -5.46 -6.80
CA ARG A 96 0.60 -5.89 -5.74
C ARG A 96 -0.14 -6.59 -4.60
N LEU A 97 -1.27 -6.04 -4.17
CA LEU A 97 -2.10 -6.64 -3.11
C LEU A 97 -2.75 -7.95 -3.55
N ALA A 98 -3.14 -8.09 -4.82
CA ALA A 98 -3.64 -9.35 -5.36
C ALA A 98 -2.57 -10.46 -5.24
N LYS A 99 -1.33 -10.19 -5.63
CA LYS A 99 -0.22 -11.14 -5.46
C LYS A 99 0.03 -11.53 -3.99
N VAL A 100 -0.09 -10.56 -3.08
CA VAL A 100 0.01 -10.84 -1.63
C VAL A 100 -1.10 -11.79 -1.19
N LEU A 101 -2.33 -11.52 -1.63
CA LEU A 101 -3.50 -12.33 -1.29
C LEU A 101 -3.40 -13.73 -1.89
N ASP A 102 -3.04 -13.85 -3.18
CA ASP A 102 -2.87 -15.13 -3.86
C ASP A 102 -1.85 -16.01 -3.12
N ARG A 103 -0.66 -15.45 -2.85
CA ARG A 103 0.37 -16.14 -2.10
C ARG A 103 -0.10 -16.58 -0.72
N TYR A 104 -0.77 -15.68 0.03
CA TYR A 104 -1.29 -16.01 1.35
C TYR A 104 -2.32 -17.15 1.30
N THR A 105 -3.21 -17.12 0.31
CA THR A 105 -4.24 -18.17 0.13
C THR A 105 -3.64 -19.51 -0.26
N GLU A 106 -2.61 -19.51 -1.10
CA GLU A 106 -1.87 -20.71 -1.47
C GLU A 106 -1.11 -21.30 -0.28
N ASP A 107 -0.31 -20.48 0.43
CA ASP A 107 0.50 -20.89 1.58
C ASP A 107 -0.37 -21.48 2.71
N LYS A 108 -1.54 -20.91 2.95
CA LYS A 108 -2.47 -21.33 4.02
C LYS A 108 -3.57 -22.27 3.53
N LYS A 109 -3.64 -22.58 2.22
CA LYS A 109 -4.70 -23.39 1.59
C LYS A 109 -6.11 -22.88 1.94
N LEU A 110 -6.29 -21.56 1.80
CA LEU A 110 -7.54 -20.89 2.18
C LEU A 110 -8.53 -20.86 1.01
N ASP A 111 -9.80 -20.97 1.32
CA ASP A 111 -10.89 -20.64 0.41
C ASP A 111 -11.24 -19.17 0.55
N ILE A 112 -10.69 -18.33 -0.35
CA ILE A 112 -10.82 -16.87 -0.30
C ILE A 112 -12.28 -16.39 -0.43
N THR A 113 -13.16 -17.19 -1.02
CA THR A 113 -14.59 -16.85 -1.14
C THR A 113 -15.29 -16.72 0.22
N LYS A 114 -14.68 -17.28 1.27
CA LYS A 114 -15.16 -17.19 2.64
C LYS A 114 -14.60 -15.98 3.41
N TYR A 115 -13.89 -15.09 2.74
CA TYR A 115 -13.26 -13.93 3.36
C TYR A 115 -13.72 -12.63 2.69
N THR A 116 -13.87 -11.60 3.48
CA THR A 116 -13.92 -10.22 3.02
C THR A 116 -12.52 -9.64 3.18
N CYS A 117 -11.99 -9.03 2.09
CA CYS A 117 -10.63 -8.51 2.03
C CYS A 117 -10.67 -7.04 1.60
N ILE A 118 -10.08 -6.16 2.41
CA ILE A 118 -10.10 -4.71 2.16
C ILE A 118 -8.70 -4.13 2.41
N PRO A 119 -8.12 -3.39 1.46
CA PRO A 119 -6.92 -2.59 1.74
C PRO A 119 -7.19 -1.56 2.84
N LEU A 120 -6.22 -1.35 3.73
CA LEU A 120 -6.37 -0.38 4.83
C LEU A 120 -6.75 1.02 4.35
N THR A 121 -6.28 1.44 3.17
CA THR A 121 -6.62 2.72 2.55
C THR A 121 -8.10 2.86 2.20
N GLN A 122 -8.81 1.77 2.06
CA GLN A 122 -10.25 1.75 1.78
C GLN A 122 -11.09 1.45 3.04
N PHE A 123 -10.45 1.24 4.18
CA PHE A 123 -11.14 0.83 5.40
C PHE A 123 -12.16 1.87 5.89
N SER A 124 -11.88 3.16 5.74
CA SER A 124 -12.82 4.24 6.10
C SER A 124 -14.12 4.21 5.29
N ILE A 125 -14.07 3.65 4.06
CA ILE A 125 -15.23 3.57 3.17
C ILE A 125 -15.92 2.21 3.29
N LYS A 126 -15.13 1.13 3.21
CA LYS A 126 -15.62 -0.25 3.10
C LYS A 126 -15.51 -1.05 4.40
N GLY A 127 -14.93 -0.49 5.46
CA GLY A 127 -14.70 -1.20 6.72
C GLY A 127 -15.98 -1.75 7.35
N LYS A 128 -17.13 -1.11 7.09
CA LYS A 128 -18.45 -1.61 7.52
C LYS A 128 -18.77 -3.02 6.98
N GLU A 129 -18.27 -3.35 5.79
CA GLU A 129 -18.45 -4.70 5.20
C GLU A 129 -17.73 -5.76 6.02
N LEU A 130 -16.53 -5.44 6.54
CA LEU A 130 -15.78 -6.31 7.46
C LEU A 130 -16.42 -6.41 8.83
N LEU A 131 -17.11 -5.36 9.29
CA LEU A 131 -17.65 -5.23 10.63
C LEU A 131 -19.18 -5.47 10.70
N THR A 132 -19.73 -6.13 9.70
CA THR A 132 -21.14 -6.54 9.70
C THR A 132 -21.46 -7.36 10.94
N GLY A 133 -22.56 -7.02 11.61
CA GLY A 133 -23.03 -7.70 12.85
C GLY A 133 -22.56 -7.03 14.14
N TYR A 134 -21.72 -6.00 14.09
CA TYR A 134 -21.31 -5.20 15.25
C TYR A 134 -22.08 -3.88 15.33
N SER A 135 -22.36 -3.42 16.57
CA SER A 135 -22.95 -2.09 16.79
C SER A 135 -21.99 -0.97 16.35
N THR A 136 -22.49 0.25 16.20
CA THR A 136 -21.68 1.40 15.81
C THR A 136 -20.55 1.66 16.81
N GLU A 137 -20.82 1.51 18.11
CA GLU A 137 -19.83 1.66 19.18
C GLU A 137 -18.76 0.59 19.09
N GLN A 138 -19.15 -0.67 18.86
CA GLN A 138 -18.21 -1.77 18.67
C GLN A 138 -17.35 -1.57 17.40
N GLN A 139 -17.97 -1.12 16.29
CA GLN A 139 -17.22 -0.82 15.06
C GLN A 139 -16.18 0.28 15.28
N LEU A 140 -16.51 1.30 16.07
CA LEU A 140 -15.57 2.38 16.43
C LEU A 140 -14.41 1.82 17.25
N GLU A 141 -14.69 1.07 18.32
CA GLU A 141 -13.67 0.45 19.18
C GLU A 141 -12.74 -0.48 18.38
N ILE A 142 -13.31 -1.33 17.50
CA ILE A 142 -12.53 -2.21 16.63
C ILE A 142 -11.61 -1.40 15.71
N THR A 143 -12.14 -0.32 15.15
CA THR A 143 -11.39 0.56 14.23
C THR A 143 -10.24 1.26 14.96
N GLU A 144 -10.49 1.79 16.16
CA GLU A 144 -9.45 2.44 16.97
C GLU A 144 -8.31 1.47 17.32
N LYS A 145 -8.63 0.26 17.76
CA LYS A 145 -7.64 -0.79 18.04
C LYS A 145 -6.86 -1.20 16.79
N LEU A 146 -7.52 -1.29 15.63
CA LEU A 146 -6.86 -1.58 14.36
C LEU A 146 -5.84 -0.50 14.01
N TRP A 147 -6.23 0.77 14.14
CA TRP A 147 -5.35 1.90 13.85
C TRP A 147 -4.18 1.98 14.83
N GLU A 148 -4.40 1.71 16.10
CA GLU A 148 -3.33 1.65 17.11
C GLU A 148 -2.32 0.53 16.78
N ALA A 149 -2.79 -0.65 16.40
CA ALA A 149 -1.94 -1.76 15.99
C ALA A 149 -1.10 -1.42 14.75
N VAL A 150 -1.74 -0.86 13.71
CA VAL A 150 -1.04 -0.44 12.48
C VAL A 150 -0.04 0.67 12.77
N TYR A 151 -0.41 1.67 13.60
CA TYR A 151 0.51 2.71 14.03
C TYR A 151 1.75 2.13 14.72
N SER A 152 1.56 1.19 15.64
CA SER A 152 2.67 0.53 16.33
C SER A 152 3.60 -0.19 15.36
N ILE A 153 3.05 -0.90 14.37
CA ILE A 153 3.84 -1.60 13.34
C ILE A 153 4.68 -0.62 12.51
N TYR A 154 4.09 0.50 12.09
CA TYR A 154 4.77 1.46 11.21
C TYR A 154 5.71 2.43 11.92
N VAL A 155 5.54 2.64 13.22
CA VAL A 155 6.44 3.50 14.02
C VAL A 155 7.54 2.70 14.71
N SER A 156 7.20 1.53 15.25
CA SER A 156 8.16 0.69 15.97
C SER A 156 8.87 -0.33 15.06
N GLY A 157 8.43 -0.45 13.81
CA GLY A 157 8.90 -1.43 12.85
C GLY A 157 8.14 -2.76 12.91
N ILE A 158 8.27 -3.52 11.83
CA ILE A 158 7.70 -4.84 11.68
C ILE A 158 8.52 -5.84 12.48
N LYS A 159 7.93 -6.44 13.50
CA LYS A 159 8.61 -7.43 14.35
C LYS A 159 8.47 -8.83 13.76
N LYS A 160 9.60 -9.50 13.53
CA LYS A 160 9.67 -10.93 13.22
C LYS A 160 9.52 -11.80 14.46
N GLN A 161 9.25 -13.09 14.25
CA GLN A 161 9.14 -14.07 15.34
C GLN A 161 10.46 -14.24 16.12
N ASP A 162 11.60 -14.01 15.46
CA ASP A 162 12.95 -14.06 16.06
C ASP A 162 13.31 -12.77 16.84
N GLY A 163 12.40 -11.81 16.93
CA GLY A 163 12.60 -10.52 17.58
C GLY A 163 13.27 -9.46 16.71
N THR A 164 13.70 -9.79 15.51
CA THR A 164 14.25 -8.81 14.55
C THR A 164 13.21 -7.78 14.17
N VAL A 165 13.60 -6.51 14.15
CA VAL A 165 12.75 -5.40 13.73
C VAL A 165 13.15 -4.97 12.30
N ILE A 166 12.17 -4.91 11.41
CA ILE A 166 12.34 -4.48 10.02
C ILE A 166 11.73 -3.10 9.85
N ASP A 167 12.44 -2.24 9.14
CA ASP A 167 11.90 -0.95 8.68
C ASP A 167 10.71 -1.20 7.73
N PRO A 168 9.53 -0.62 7.99
CA PRO A 168 8.35 -0.80 7.15
C PRO A 168 8.40 -0.06 5.81
N THR A 169 9.46 0.69 5.53
CA THR A 169 9.66 1.35 4.22
C THR A 169 9.61 0.30 3.09
N ASP A 170 8.90 0.62 2.03
CA ASP A 170 8.63 -0.25 0.88
C ASP A 170 7.81 -1.52 1.20
N SER A 171 7.24 -1.62 2.40
CA SER A 171 6.24 -2.65 2.66
C SER A 171 4.94 -2.36 1.89
N THR A 172 4.11 -3.38 1.72
CA THR A 172 2.77 -3.18 1.14
C THR A 172 1.87 -2.41 2.10
N ILE A 173 0.83 -1.77 1.55
CA ILE A 173 -0.31 -1.32 2.33
C ILE A 173 -0.88 -2.54 3.08
N PRO A 174 -1.23 -2.42 4.37
CA PRO A 174 -1.89 -3.51 5.08
C PRO A 174 -3.17 -3.96 4.38
N LEU A 175 -3.30 -5.26 4.19
CA LEU A 175 -4.53 -5.89 3.72
C LEU A 175 -5.27 -6.46 4.92
N ILE A 176 -6.51 -6.03 5.12
CA ILE A 176 -7.34 -6.45 6.23
C ILE A 176 -8.31 -7.50 5.74
N LEU A 177 -8.28 -8.68 6.36
CA LEU A 177 -9.16 -9.80 6.03
C LEU A 177 -10.00 -10.19 7.23
N ARG A 178 -11.22 -10.60 6.97
CA ARG A 178 -12.09 -11.28 7.94
C ARG A 178 -12.74 -12.48 7.28
N LYS A 179 -12.59 -13.65 7.89
CA LYS A 179 -13.40 -14.81 7.51
C LYS A 179 -14.86 -14.56 7.94
N HIS A 180 -15.81 -14.91 7.10
CA HIS A 180 -17.23 -14.77 7.41
C HIS A 180 -17.56 -15.48 8.73
N ASN A 181 -18.33 -14.83 9.57
CA ASN A 181 -18.70 -15.30 10.91
C ASN A 181 -17.53 -15.54 11.89
N SER A 182 -16.36 -15.00 11.59
CA SER A 182 -15.23 -15.03 12.52
C SER A 182 -15.23 -13.79 13.41
N ASN A 183 -14.76 -13.98 14.65
CA ASN A 183 -14.52 -12.90 15.61
C ASN A 183 -13.06 -12.41 15.58
N ARG A 184 -12.40 -12.52 14.42
CA ARG A 184 -10.99 -12.13 14.27
C ARG A 184 -10.75 -11.45 12.94
N LEU A 185 -10.00 -10.32 12.98
CA LEU A 185 -9.38 -9.72 11.80
C LEU A 185 -7.98 -10.28 11.62
N ILE A 186 -7.57 -10.37 10.36
CA ILE A 186 -6.22 -10.69 9.94
C ILE A 186 -5.66 -9.46 9.24
N ILE A 187 -4.47 -9.05 9.61
CA ILE A 187 -3.76 -7.92 9.02
C ILE A 187 -2.53 -8.49 8.34
N LEU A 188 -2.45 -8.38 7.02
CA LEU A 188 -1.32 -8.86 6.21
C LEU A 188 -0.50 -7.69 5.73
N ILE A 189 0.82 -7.81 5.89
CA ILE A 189 1.81 -6.84 5.39
C ILE A 189 2.93 -7.64 4.75
N GLN A 190 3.28 -7.34 3.50
CA GLN A 190 4.48 -7.86 2.88
C GLN A 190 5.60 -6.82 3.01
N ASP A 191 6.73 -7.22 3.57
CA ASP A 191 7.91 -6.35 3.67
C ASP A 191 8.66 -6.24 2.33
N LYS A 192 9.68 -5.39 2.29
CA LYS A 192 10.51 -5.17 1.10
C LYS A 192 11.26 -6.42 0.61
N SER A 193 11.46 -7.40 1.48
CA SER A 193 12.09 -8.68 1.11
C SER A 193 11.10 -9.68 0.51
N GLY A 194 9.81 -9.32 0.50
CA GLY A 194 8.73 -10.19 0.04
C GLY A 194 8.19 -11.12 1.12
N TYR A 195 8.66 -11.04 2.37
CA TYR A 195 8.14 -11.86 3.46
C TYR A 195 6.78 -11.35 3.92
N LEU A 196 5.83 -12.27 4.17
CA LEU A 196 4.49 -11.97 4.66
C LEU A 196 4.44 -12.01 6.18
N HIS A 197 4.02 -10.88 6.74
CA HIS A 197 3.75 -10.73 8.17
C HIS A 197 2.26 -10.78 8.39
N GLU A 198 1.84 -11.61 9.35
CA GLU A 198 0.45 -11.86 9.69
C GLU A 198 0.21 -11.43 11.14
N TYR A 199 -0.72 -10.52 11.35
CA TYR A 199 -1.15 -10.07 12.67
C TYR A 199 -2.63 -10.33 12.85
N TYR A 200 -3.04 -10.47 14.10
CA TYR A 200 -4.41 -10.79 14.44
C TYR A 200 -4.99 -9.78 15.43
N GLN A 201 -6.21 -9.36 15.16
CA GLN A 201 -6.99 -8.59 16.11
C GLN A 201 -8.25 -9.41 16.49
N GLN A 202 -8.40 -9.68 17.77
CA GLN A 202 -9.62 -10.31 18.30
C GLN A 202 -10.75 -9.28 18.30
N LEU A 203 -11.92 -9.72 17.84
CA LEU A 203 -13.15 -8.92 17.86
C LEU A 203 -13.98 -9.29 19.11
N PRO A 204 -14.82 -8.39 19.60
CA PRO A 204 -15.71 -8.66 20.72
C PRO A 204 -16.62 -9.86 20.55
#